data_61057116387648d8c45ec4c387feaa68
#
_entry.id   61057116387648d8c45ec4c387feaa68
#
_cell.length_a   1.000
_cell.length_b   1.000
_cell.length_c   1.000
_cell.angle_alpha   90.00
_cell.angle_beta   90.00
_cell.angle_gamma   90.00
#
_symmetry.space_group_name_H-M   'P 1'
#
loop_
_entity.id
_entity.type
_entity.pdbx_description
1 polymer ?
#
loop_
_entity_poly.entity_id
_entity_poly.type
_entity_poly.pdbx_seq_one_letter_code
_entity_poly.pdbx_strand_id
1 'polypeptide(L)'
;HYEISNFSLPGKRARHNSSYWTGEKYLGLGAGAHSFNGVSRRINFQDVIKYIESEDVPCETEILTSANKYDEMVMTRLRTCEGINLEDVKRQFGDEAESFLMRSAKSYMESGKLETVSTPGGMFLKLTENGVFVSDEIISDLMNPD
;
A
#
# COMPACT_ATOMS: atom_id res chain seq x y z
N HIS A 1 -16.99 4.50 -3.85
CA HIS A 1 -15.58 4.77 -3.55
C HIS A 1 -15.02 3.57 -2.78
N TYR A 2 -13.97 2.92 -3.33
CA TYR A 2 -13.29 1.79 -2.69
C TYR A 2 -11.78 2.01 -2.54
N GLU A 3 -11.21 2.96 -3.24
CA GLU A 3 -9.91 3.58 -3.00
C GLU A 3 -9.98 5.06 -3.46
N ILE A 4 -9.00 5.88 -3.12
CA ILE A 4 -9.02 7.35 -3.28
C ILE A 4 -9.47 7.81 -4.68
N SER A 5 -9.03 7.12 -5.74
CA SER A 5 -9.30 7.50 -7.14
C SER A 5 -10.29 6.59 -7.87
N ASN A 6 -10.76 5.51 -7.24
CA ASN A 6 -11.58 4.51 -7.91
C ASN A 6 -12.95 4.33 -7.25
N PHE A 7 -13.97 4.35 -8.10
CA PHE A 7 -15.37 4.20 -7.73
C PHE A 7 -15.97 3.00 -8.44
N SER A 8 -16.93 2.35 -7.80
CA SER A 8 -17.71 1.26 -8.41
C SER A 8 -19.06 1.14 -7.77
N LEU A 9 -20.00 0.48 -8.44
CA LEU A 9 -21.22 0.00 -7.83
C LEU A 9 -20.90 -1.08 -6.78
N PRO A 10 -21.73 -1.28 -5.75
CA PRO A 10 -21.57 -2.35 -4.79
C PRO A 10 -21.39 -3.71 -5.48
N GLY A 11 -20.40 -4.47 -5.06
CA GLY A 11 -20.04 -5.77 -5.63
C GLY A 11 -19.38 -5.73 -7.02
N LYS A 12 -19.05 -4.55 -7.56
CA LYS A 12 -18.44 -4.36 -8.90
C LYS A 12 -17.03 -3.78 -8.84
N ARG A 13 -16.33 -3.90 -7.70
CA ARG A 13 -14.92 -3.46 -7.60
C ARG A 13 -14.06 -4.17 -8.64
N ALA A 14 -13.10 -3.44 -9.22
CA ALA A 14 -12.14 -4.00 -10.16
C ALA A 14 -11.19 -4.97 -9.41
N ARG A 15 -11.32 -6.27 -9.65
CA ARG A 15 -10.54 -7.32 -8.95
C ARG A 15 -9.05 -7.13 -9.16
N HIS A 16 -8.63 -6.90 -10.40
CA HIS A 16 -7.23 -6.67 -10.74
C HIS A 16 -6.64 -5.44 -10.02
N ASN A 17 -7.36 -4.32 -10.03
CA ASN A 17 -6.92 -3.12 -9.31
C ASN A 17 -6.87 -3.34 -7.79
N SER A 18 -7.86 -4.04 -7.24
CA SER A 18 -7.90 -4.34 -5.80
C SER A 18 -6.72 -5.19 -5.34
N SER A 19 -6.19 -6.09 -6.17
CA SER A 19 -5.06 -6.95 -5.81
C SER A 19 -3.76 -6.18 -5.52
N TYR A 20 -3.55 -5.03 -6.15
CA TYR A 20 -2.40 -4.16 -5.83
C TYR A 20 -2.49 -3.58 -4.42
N TRP A 21 -3.70 -3.26 -3.97
CA TRP A 21 -3.93 -2.69 -2.63
C TRP A 21 -3.90 -3.75 -1.52
N THR A 22 -4.05 -5.04 -1.87
CA THR A 22 -4.03 -6.14 -0.91
C THR A 22 -2.65 -6.78 -0.75
N GLY A 23 -1.65 -6.36 -1.53
CA GLY A 23 -0.29 -6.91 -1.50
C GLY A 23 -0.20 -8.32 -2.09
N GLU A 24 -1.11 -8.68 -3.01
CA GLU A 24 -1.06 -9.96 -3.72
C GLU A 24 0.16 -10.01 -4.66
N LYS A 25 0.68 -11.22 -4.85
CA LYS A 25 1.77 -11.46 -5.80
C LYS A 25 1.27 -11.28 -7.23
N TYR A 26 2.08 -10.65 -8.06
CA TYR A 26 1.76 -10.46 -9.48
C TYR A 26 2.98 -10.58 -10.37
N LEU A 27 2.75 -10.95 -11.63
CA LEU A 27 3.74 -11.01 -12.68
C LEU A 27 3.43 -9.92 -13.72
N GLY A 28 4.39 -9.00 -13.90
CA GLY A 28 4.33 -7.97 -14.93
C GLY A 28 4.93 -8.44 -16.24
N LEU A 29 4.22 -8.26 -17.33
CA LEU A 29 4.66 -8.60 -18.68
C LEU A 29 4.84 -7.32 -19.50
N GLY A 30 5.97 -7.20 -20.18
CA GLY A 30 6.32 -6.06 -21.03
C GLY A 30 7.51 -5.25 -20.51
N ALA A 31 8.02 -4.35 -21.34
CA ALA A 31 9.06 -3.39 -20.98
C ALA A 31 8.55 -2.46 -19.88
N GLY A 32 9.37 -2.23 -18.85
CA GLY A 32 9.01 -1.40 -17.69
C GLY A 32 8.01 -2.04 -16.73
N ALA A 33 7.56 -3.27 -16.97
CA ALA A 33 6.58 -3.92 -16.11
C ALA A 33 7.21 -4.37 -14.79
N HIS A 34 6.43 -4.23 -13.72
CA HIS A 34 6.81 -4.63 -12.37
C HIS A 34 6.21 -5.99 -12.04
N SER A 35 6.96 -6.81 -11.32
CA SER A 35 6.50 -8.07 -10.72
C SER A 35 6.77 -8.03 -9.22
N PHE A 36 5.92 -8.69 -8.44
CA PHE A 36 6.07 -8.80 -6.99
C PHE A 36 5.80 -10.24 -6.53
N ASN A 37 6.70 -10.80 -5.74
CA ASN A 37 6.60 -12.18 -5.24
C ASN A 37 6.33 -12.29 -3.73
N GLY A 38 6.11 -11.15 -3.05
CA GLY A 38 5.92 -11.06 -1.60
C GLY A 38 7.21 -10.75 -0.82
N VAL A 39 8.39 -10.86 -1.46
CA VAL A 39 9.69 -10.60 -0.84
C VAL A 39 10.50 -9.59 -1.63
N SER A 40 10.44 -9.66 -2.94
CA SER A 40 11.17 -8.80 -3.85
C SER A 40 10.27 -8.25 -4.95
N ARG A 41 10.67 -7.11 -5.47
CA ARG A 41 10.12 -6.50 -6.68
C ARG A 41 11.12 -6.65 -7.81
N ARG A 42 10.65 -7.12 -8.96
CA ARG A 42 11.40 -7.15 -10.20
C ARG A 42 10.83 -6.09 -11.15
N ILE A 43 11.72 -5.32 -11.76
CA ILE A 43 11.36 -4.26 -12.72
C ILE A 43 12.05 -4.58 -14.03
N ASN A 44 11.28 -4.86 -15.09
CA ASN A 44 11.82 -5.05 -16.42
C ASN A 44 12.35 -3.73 -16.97
N PHE A 45 13.45 -3.74 -17.71
CA PHE A 45 13.95 -2.52 -18.34
C PHE A 45 12.91 -1.88 -19.26
N GLN A 46 12.88 -0.56 -19.30
CA GLN A 46 11.89 0.20 -20.08
C GLN A 46 12.15 0.20 -21.61
N ASP A 47 13.27 -0.40 -22.04
CA ASP A 47 13.65 -0.50 -23.45
C ASP A 47 12.88 -1.63 -24.14
N VAL A 48 11.95 -1.25 -25.01
CA VAL A 48 11.06 -2.18 -25.74
C VAL A 48 11.87 -3.08 -26.70
N ILE A 49 12.91 -2.54 -27.35
CA ILE A 49 13.72 -3.30 -28.31
C ILE A 49 14.50 -4.38 -27.57
N LYS A 50 15.17 -4.00 -26.47
CA LYS A 50 15.88 -4.96 -25.62
C LYS A 50 14.95 -5.99 -25.01
N TYR A 51 13.72 -5.60 -24.64
CA TYR A 51 12.74 -6.54 -24.12
C TYR A 51 12.37 -7.62 -25.15
N ILE A 52 12.20 -7.24 -26.44
CA ILE A 52 11.79 -8.16 -27.51
C ILE A 52 12.95 -9.05 -27.98
N GLU A 53 14.17 -8.50 -28.08
CA GLU A 53 15.32 -9.19 -28.64
C GLU A 53 16.11 -10.03 -27.64
N SER A 54 15.87 -9.87 -26.34
CA SER A 54 16.59 -10.61 -25.30
C SER A 54 15.89 -11.96 -24.98
N GLU A 55 16.63 -13.05 -24.98
CA GLU A 55 16.16 -14.35 -24.47
C GLU A 55 15.89 -14.24 -22.95
N ASP A 56 16.81 -13.58 -22.23
CA ASP A 56 16.63 -13.21 -20.81
C ASP A 56 16.30 -11.72 -20.70
N VAL A 57 15.07 -11.42 -20.28
CA VAL A 57 14.61 -10.03 -20.13
C VAL A 57 15.47 -9.30 -19.08
N PRO A 58 16.22 -8.26 -19.50
CA PRO A 58 16.99 -7.45 -18.56
C PRO A 58 16.08 -6.83 -17.51
N CYS A 59 16.41 -6.99 -16.24
CA CYS A 59 15.60 -6.52 -15.13
C CYS A 59 16.45 -6.12 -13.93
N GLU A 60 15.91 -5.27 -13.10
CA GLU A 60 16.42 -4.99 -11.77
C GLU A 60 15.58 -5.72 -10.73
N THR A 61 16.21 -6.19 -9.67
CA THR A 61 15.51 -6.86 -8.57
C THR A 61 15.85 -6.15 -7.27
N GLU A 62 14.84 -5.66 -6.60
CA GLU A 62 14.91 -5.05 -5.28
C GLU A 62 14.37 -6.03 -4.24
N ILE A 63 15.18 -6.31 -3.21
CA ILE A 63 14.72 -7.08 -2.04
C ILE A 63 14.16 -6.09 -1.03
N LEU A 64 12.86 -6.23 -0.72
CA LEU A 64 12.18 -5.32 0.18
C LEU A 64 12.56 -5.59 1.63
N THR A 65 13.10 -4.59 2.30
CA THR A 65 13.34 -4.59 3.75
C THR A 65 12.02 -4.58 4.53
N SER A 66 12.08 -4.78 5.84
CA SER A 66 10.90 -4.65 6.71
C SER A 66 10.33 -3.24 6.68
N ALA A 67 11.20 -2.20 6.64
CA ALA A 67 10.80 -0.81 6.51
C ALA A 67 10.08 -0.55 5.18
N ASN A 68 10.67 -0.99 4.05
CA ASN A 68 10.00 -0.86 2.75
C ASN A 68 8.61 -1.51 2.72
N LYS A 69 8.46 -2.70 3.33
CA LYS A 69 7.16 -3.39 3.40
C LYS A 69 6.16 -2.66 4.28
N TYR A 70 6.61 -2.04 5.37
CA TYR A 70 5.78 -1.20 6.21
C TYR A 70 5.28 0.03 5.44
N ASP A 71 6.18 0.74 4.76
CA ASP A 71 5.84 1.93 3.98
C ASP A 71 4.87 1.60 2.83
N GLU A 72 5.12 0.49 2.12
CA GLU A 72 4.19 0.02 1.10
C GLU A 72 2.80 -0.35 1.66
N MET A 73 2.77 -0.96 2.84
CA MET A 73 1.52 -1.26 3.52
C MET A 73 0.77 0.03 3.89
N VAL A 74 1.44 1.02 4.47
CA VAL A 74 0.84 2.33 4.77
C VAL A 74 0.31 2.98 3.50
N MET A 75 1.15 3.08 2.46
CA MET A 75 0.81 3.70 1.19
C MET A 75 -0.40 3.04 0.51
N THR A 76 -0.44 1.72 0.50
CA THR A 76 -1.49 0.99 -0.21
C THR A 76 -2.78 0.90 0.60
N ARG A 77 -2.70 0.57 1.89
CA ARG A 77 -3.89 0.32 2.71
C ARG A 77 -4.63 1.61 3.07
N LEU A 78 -3.90 2.69 3.38
CA LEU A 78 -4.55 3.94 3.75
C LEU A 78 -5.33 4.57 2.57
N ARG A 79 -5.00 4.21 1.33
CA ARG A 79 -5.75 4.64 0.14
C ARG A 79 -7.09 3.92 -0.02
N THR A 80 -7.28 2.79 0.64
CA THR A 80 -8.52 2.01 0.55
C THR A 80 -9.56 2.47 1.56
N CYS A 81 -10.83 2.24 1.27
CA CYS A 81 -11.93 2.54 2.20
C CYS A 81 -11.91 1.65 3.46
N GLU A 82 -11.22 0.53 3.42
CA GLU A 82 -11.01 -0.34 4.59
C GLU A 82 -9.96 0.24 5.54
N GLY A 83 -8.88 0.83 5.01
CA GLY A 83 -7.78 1.35 5.81
C GLY A 83 -6.78 0.29 6.28
N ILE A 84 -5.97 0.66 7.27
CA ILE A 84 -4.91 -0.16 7.88
C ILE A 84 -5.48 -0.92 9.07
N ASN A 85 -5.40 -2.25 9.06
CA ASN A 85 -5.71 -3.08 10.22
C ASN A 85 -4.56 -3.03 11.22
N LEU A 86 -4.80 -2.52 12.44
CA LEU A 86 -3.76 -2.34 13.46
C LEU A 86 -3.21 -3.68 13.97
N GLU A 87 -4.04 -4.73 14.05
CA GLU A 87 -3.61 -6.06 14.45
C GLU A 87 -2.66 -6.69 13.42
N ASP A 88 -2.89 -6.41 12.12
CA ASP A 88 -1.99 -6.84 11.05
C ASP A 88 -0.65 -6.12 11.10
N VAL A 89 -0.64 -4.81 11.42
CA VAL A 89 0.60 -4.05 11.63
C VAL A 89 1.41 -4.66 12.77
N LYS A 90 0.79 -4.87 13.91
CA LYS A 90 1.42 -5.50 15.07
C LYS A 90 1.96 -6.89 14.76
N ARG A 91 1.19 -7.73 14.09
CA ARG A 91 1.58 -9.09 13.73
C ARG A 91 2.76 -9.15 12.75
N GLN A 92 2.80 -8.23 11.78
CA GLN A 92 3.80 -8.24 10.69
C GLN A 92 5.06 -7.46 11.04
N PHE A 93 4.94 -6.36 11.77
CA PHE A 93 6.01 -5.39 12.02
C PHE A 93 6.33 -5.18 13.51
N GLY A 94 5.52 -5.73 14.41
CA GLY A 94 5.71 -5.66 15.85
C GLY A 94 5.01 -4.49 16.53
N ASP A 95 5.09 -4.48 17.87
CA ASP A 95 4.44 -3.47 18.74
C ASP A 95 5.00 -2.05 18.53
N GLU A 96 6.29 -1.95 18.19
CA GLU A 96 6.96 -0.66 17.97
C GLU A 96 6.40 0.04 16.71
N ALA A 97 6.19 -0.72 15.63
CA ALA A 97 5.62 -0.19 14.40
C ALA A 97 4.16 0.27 14.58
N GLU A 98 3.35 -0.50 15.31
CA GLU A 98 1.99 -0.10 15.67
C GLU A 98 2.00 1.19 16.50
N SER A 99 2.88 1.26 17.52
CA SER A 99 3.01 2.43 18.37
C SER A 99 3.50 3.66 17.62
N PHE A 100 4.42 3.49 16.67
CA PHE A 100 4.87 4.56 15.77
C PHE A 100 3.72 5.06 14.91
N LEU A 101 3.00 4.16 14.22
CA LEU A 101 1.86 4.48 13.39
C LEU A 101 0.81 5.30 14.15
N MET A 102 0.44 4.86 15.36
CA MET A 102 -0.57 5.54 16.17
C MET A 102 -0.10 6.89 16.71
N ARG A 103 1.20 7.04 17.04
CA ARG A 103 1.76 8.34 17.44
C ARG A 103 1.73 9.34 16.28
N SER A 104 2.17 8.92 15.09
CA SER A 104 2.17 9.74 13.88
C SER A 104 0.74 10.12 13.44
N ALA A 105 -0.21 9.20 13.59
CA ALA A 105 -1.62 9.43 13.26
C ALA A 105 -2.35 10.40 14.22
N LYS A 106 -1.82 10.62 15.43
CA LYS A 106 -2.54 11.31 16.51
C LYS A 106 -3.07 12.68 16.11
N SER A 107 -2.21 13.55 15.55
CA SER A 107 -2.59 14.91 15.15
C SER A 107 -3.64 14.91 14.05
N TYR A 108 -3.58 13.93 13.15
CA TYR A 108 -4.55 13.76 12.08
C TYR A 108 -5.90 13.23 12.59
N MET A 109 -5.92 12.40 13.62
CA MET A 109 -7.14 11.98 14.30
C MET A 109 -7.77 13.15 15.06
N GLU A 110 -6.98 13.93 15.80
CA GLU A 110 -7.44 15.13 16.54
C GLU A 110 -8.03 16.19 15.59
N SER A 111 -7.48 16.31 14.37
CA SER A 111 -8.00 17.22 13.33
C SER A 111 -9.10 16.64 12.46
N GLY A 112 -9.56 15.41 12.74
CA GLY A 112 -10.66 14.75 12.02
C GLY A 112 -10.31 14.32 10.59
N LYS A 113 -9.03 14.16 10.26
CA LYS A 113 -8.57 13.67 8.96
C LYS A 113 -8.37 12.15 8.92
N LEU A 114 -8.07 11.55 10.08
CA LEU A 114 -8.03 10.10 10.29
C LEU A 114 -9.05 9.71 11.36
N GLU A 115 -9.51 8.50 11.29
CA GLU A 115 -10.36 7.88 12.31
C GLU A 115 -9.98 6.42 12.55
N THR A 116 -10.28 5.92 13.75
CA THR A 116 -10.23 4.48 14.03
C THR A 116 -11.63 3.91 14.04
N VAL A 117 -11.83 2.79 13.35
CA VAL A 117 -13.12 2.11 13.24
C VAL A 117 -12.97 0.66 13.69
N SER A 118 -13.82 0.25 14.67
CA SER A 118 -13.89 -1.14 15.10
C SER A 118 -14.84 -1.92 14.22
N THR A 119 -14.38 -3.05 13.71
CA THR A 119 -15.17 -3.98 12.90
C THR A 119 -15.02 -5.40 13.43
N PRO A 120 -15.80 -6.39 12.97
CA PRO A 120 -15.58 -7.80 13.31
C PRO A 120 -14.20 -8.32 12.91
N GLY A 121 -13.51 -7.64 11.96
CA GLY A 121 -12.16 -7.97 11.50
C GLY A 121 -11.02 -7.28 12.27
N GLY A 122 -11.33 -6.52 13.33
CA GLY A 122 -10.36 -5.80 14.15
C GLY A 122 -10.54 -4.27 14.14
N MET A 123 -9.51 -3.57 14.63
CA MET A 123 -9.45 -2.11 14.65
C MET A 123 -8.73 -1.60 13.39
N PHE A 124 -9.37 -0.69 12.67
CA PHE A 124 -8.82 -0.12 11.43
C PHE A 124 -8.57 1.38 11.57
N LEU A 125 -7.40 1.83 11.14
CA LEU A 125 -7.06 3.23 10.95
C LEU A 125 -7.35 3.61 9.49
N LYS A 126 -8.17 4.62 9.23
CA LYS A 126 -8.55 5.01 7.88
C LYS A 126 -8.71 6.52 7.70
N LEU A 127 -8.65 6.97 6.46
CA LEU A 127 -8.95 8.35 6.08
C LEU A 127 -10.43 8.64 6.27
N THR A 128 -10.74 9.81 6.80
CA THR A 128 -12.07 10.42 6.69
C THR A 128 -12.24 11.09 5.31
N GLU A 129 -13.42 11.54 4.98
CA GLU A 129 -13.65 12.34 3.76
C GLU A 129 -12.74 13.58 3.70
N ASN A 130 -12.52 14.24 4.84
CA ASN A 130 -11.62 15.40 4.93
C ASN A 130 -10.14 15.00 4.77
N GLY A 131 -9.77 13.79 5.19
CA GLY A 131 -8.41 13.28 5.07
C GLY A 131 -8.02 12.91 3.64
N VAL A 132 -8.97 12.52 2.81
CA VAL A 132 -8.71 12.14 1.41
C VAL A 132 -8.01 13.26 0.62
N PHE A 133 -8.38 14.53 0.85
CA PHE A 133 -7.81 15.67 0.12
C PHE A 133 -6.34 15.96 0.46
N VAL A 134 -5.85 15.45 1.59
CA VAL A 134 -4.46 15.62 2.05
C VAL A 134 -3.80 14.26 2.31
N SER A 135 -4.30 13.24 1.63
CA SER A 135 -3.87 11.85 1.85
C SER A 135 -2.39 11.61 1.60
N ASP A 136 -1.79 12.26 0.61
CA ASP A 136 -0.37 12.07 0.29
C ASP A 136 0.52 12.60 1.41
N GLU A 137 0.17 13.74 2.03
CA GLU A 137 0.85 14.28 3.21
C GLU A 137 0.72 13.32 4.39
N ILE A 138 -0.51 12.86 4.69
CA ILE A 138 -0.77 11.93 5.78
C ILE A 138 0.02 10.62 5.58
N ILE A 139 -0.04 10.04 4.39
CA ILE A 139 0.67 8.81 4.06
C ILE A 139 2.18 8.99 4.27
N SER A 140 2.76 10.10 3.79
CA SER A 140 4.18 10.40 3.96
C SER A 140 4.59 10.48 5.43
N ASP A 141 3.77 11.13 6.27
CA ASP A 141 4.08 11.31 7.69
C ASP A 141 3.89 10.03 8.53
N LEU A 142 3.12 9.07 8.01
CA LEU A 142 2.91 7.77 8.64
C LEU A 142 3.92 6.70 8.19
N MET A 143 4.71 6.96 7.14
CA MET A 143 5.82 6.10 6.72
C MET A 143 6.97 6.18 7.74
N ASN A 144 7.79 5.13 7.75
CA ASN A 144 8.97 5.10 8.61
C ASN A 144 10.01 6.12 8.09
N PRO A 145 10.55 6.99 8.95
CA PRO A 145 11.53 7.99 8.51
C PRO A 145 12.92 7.42 8.14
N ASP A 146 13.16 6.10 8.26
CA ASP A 146 14.45 5.44 7.93
C ASP A 146 14.26 4.16 7.12
#